data_67a5d827b2059302a7c7d9ff1951f7dc
#
_entry.id   67a5d827b2059302a7c7d9ff1951f7dc
#
_cell.length_a   1.000
_cell.length_b   1.000
_cell.length_c   1.000
_cell.angle_alpha   90.00
_cell.angle_beta   90.00
_cell.angle_gamma   90.00
#
_symmetry.space_group_name_H-M   'P 1'
#
loop_
_entity.id
_entity.type
_entity.pdbx_description
1 polymer ?
#
loop_
_entity_poly.entity_id
_entity_poly.type
_entity_poly.pdbx_seq_one_letter_code
_entity_poly.pdbx_strand_id
1 'polypeptide(L)'
;EGKHRAKPDLRAGGHVQKGSKAVRIELEIPSDKVLLSDFDSWHAVLNNHHLSQTDAEYEYYEQYEEQEKDENLLRKSKEATWLKIFSIEDLPDDWAVQGVTWEILPEHIVNYKVFTGR
;
A
#
# COMPACT_ATOMS: atom_id res chain seq x y z
N GLU A 1 -17.96 4.21 -3.90
CA GLU A 1 -17.13 5.38 -4.10
C GLU A 1 -16.01 5.42 -3.09
N GLY A 2 -14.81 5.63 -3.55
CA GLY A 2 -13.66 5.75 -2.69
C GLY A 2 -13.54 7.13 -2.06
N LYS A 3 -12.76 7.21 -1.02
CA LYS A 3 -12.42 8.46 -0.39
C LYS A 3 -11.55 9.30 -1.34
N HIS A 4 -11.85 10.58 -1.46
CA HIS A 4 -11.02 11.46 -2.29
C HIS A 4 -9.65 11.65 -1.64
N ARG A 5 -8.60 11.47 -2.41
CA ARG A 5 -7.23 11.62 -1.95
C ARG A 5 -6.48 12.61 -2.81
N ALA A 6 -5.49 13.28 -2.20
CA ALA A 6 -4.62 14.17 -2.93
C ALA A 6 -3.78 13.38 -3.94
N LYS A 7 -3.50 14.00 -5.09
CA LYS A 7 -2.64 13.38 -6.10
C LYS A 7 -1.20 13.32 -5.60
N PRO A 8 -0.51 12.20 -5.77
CA PRO A 8 0.87 12.11 -5.35
C PRO A 8 1.80 12.94 -6.22
N ASP A 9 2.86 13.47 -5.62
CA ASP A 9 3.94 14.11 -6.38
C ASP A 9 4.98 13.04 -6.70
N LEU A 10 5.00 12.60 -7.95
CA LEU A 10 5.87 11.52 -8.38
C LEU A 10 7.27 12.00 -8.80
N ARG A 11 7.54 13.30 -8.73
CA ARG A 11 8.84 13.85 -9.11
C ARG A 11 9.95 13.55 -8.10
N ALA A 12 9.55 13.26 -6.87
CA ALA A 12 10.48 13.02 -5.76
C ALA A 12 10.17 11.68 -5.11
N GLY A 13 10.85 11.36 -4.01
CA GLY A 13 10.55 10.17 -3.23
C GLY A 13 10.99 8.85 -3.84
N GLY A 14 11.93 8.88 -4.78
CA GLY A 14 12.47 7.66 -5.36
C GLY A 14 11.64 7.05 -6.48
N HIS A 15 10.54 7.69 -6.87
CA HIS A 15 9.72 7.19 -7.97
C HIS A 15 10.42 7.31 -9.32
N VAL A 16 11.17 8.40 -9.50
CA VAL A 16 11.88 8.68 -10.75
C VAL A 16 13.28 9.19 -10.41
N GLN A 17 14.28 8.69 -11.12
CA GLN A 17 15.64 9.13 -10.94
C GLN A 17 15.76 10.63 -11.25
N LYS A 18 16.55 11.36 -10.44
CA LYS A 18 16.79 12.79 -10.63
C LYS A 18 17.28 13.06 -12.04
N GLY A 19 16.63 14.01 -12.72
CA GLY A 19 17.00 14.42 -14.07
C GLY A 19 16.42 13.54 -15.18
N SER A 20 15.83 12.42 -14.87
CA SER A 20 15.21 11.54 -15.86
C SER A 20 13.80 12.04 -16.22
N LYS A 21 13.44 11.88 -17.49
CA LYS A 21 12.07 12.18 -17.92
C LYS A 21 11.15 11.00 -17.67
N ALA A 22 9.95 11.30 -17.27
CA ALA A 22 8.93 10.29 -17.02
C ALA A 22 7.55 10.84 -17.39
N VAL A 23 6.56 9.96 -17.44
CA VAL A 23 5.18 10.32 -17.72
C VAL A 23 4.32 9.84 -16.56
N ARG A 24 3.52 10.74 -15.98
CA ARG A 24 2.49 10.37 -15.03
C ARG A 24 1.20 10.17 -15.81
N ILE A 25 0.62 9.00 -15.69
CA ILE A 25 -0.62 8.66 -16.37
C ILE A 25 -1.73 8.58 -15.31
N GLU A 26 -2.83 9.32 -15.53
CA GLU A 26 -4.01 9.20 -14.68
C GLU A 26 -4.96 8.19 -15.29
N LEU A 27 -5.43 7.28 -14.45
CA LEU A 27 -6.29 6.18 -14.89
C LEU A 27 -7.61 6.22 -14.13
N GLU A 28 -8.68 5.87 -14.82
CA GLU A 28 -9.95 5.51 -14.20
C GLU A 28 -10.22 4.06 -14.52
N ILE A 29 -10.16 3.22 -13.49
CA ILE A 29 -10.36 1.79 -13.61
C ILE A 29 -11.58 1.41 -12.76
N PRO A 30 -12.52 0.60 -13.29
CA PRO A 30 -13.65 0.14 -12.50
C PRO A 30 -13.18 -0.46 -11.18
N SER A 31 -13.89 -0.16 -10.09
CA SER A 31 -13.48 -0.57 -8.75
C SER A 31 -13.41 -2.08 -8.58
N ASP A 32 -14.18 -2.84 -9.36
CA ASP A 32 -14.17 -4.30 -9.32
C ASP A 32 -12.96 -4.90 -10.07
N LYS A 33 -12.15 -4.07 -10.71
CA LYS A 33 -10.97 -4.49 -11.49
C LYS A 33 -9.66 -4.05 -10.87
N VAL A 34 -9.69 -3.44 -9.70
CA VAL A 34 -8.48 -2.99 -9.02
C VAL A 34 -8.55 -3.37 -7.54
N LEU A 35 -7.45 -3.89 -7.02
CA LEU A 35 -7.33 -4.19 -5.60
C LEU A 35 -6.48 -3.12 -4.95
N LEU A 36 -7.06 -2.40 -3.98
CA LEU A 36 -6.38 -1.33 -3.27
C LEU A 36 -5.84 -1.81 -1.94
N SER A 37 -4.67 -1.31 -1.57
CA SER A 37 -4.07 -1.64 -0.28
C SER A 37 -3.24 -0.46 0.23
N ASP A 38 -2.97 -0.44 1.54
CA ASP A 38 -2.11 0.53 2.18
C ASP A 38 -0.67 0.27 1.76
N PHE A 39 -0.06 1.24 1.10
CA PHE A 39 1.30 1.10 0.56
C PHE A 39 2.33 0.83 1.65
N ASP A 40 2.29 1.58 2.75
CA ASP A 40 3.28 1.43 3.82
C ASP A 40 3.11 0.11 4.57
N SER A 41 1.86 -0.27 4.85
CA SER A 41 1.58 -1.54 5.53
C SER A 41 2.00 -2.75 4.69
N TRP A 42 1.95 -2.63 3.36
CA TRP A 42 2.43 -3.68 2.46
C TRP A 42 3.90 -4.02 2.73
N HIS A 43 4.71 -3.03 3.12
CA HIS A 43 6.11 -3.26 3.43
C HIS A 43 6.30 -4.14 4.67
N ALA A 44 5.40 -4.07 5.64
CA ALA A 44 5.46 -4.97 6.80
C ALA A 44 5.28 -6.43 6.35
N VAL A 45 4.36 -6.66 5.41
CA VAL A 45 4.16 -8.00 4.83
C VAL A 45 5.41 -8.48 4.12
N LEU A 46 6.01 -7.61 3.30
CA LEU A 46 7.24 -7.95 2.57
C LEU A 46 8.40 -8.26 3.51
N ASN A 47 8.44 -7.62 4.67
CA ASN A 47 9.46 -7.85 5.69
C ASN A 47 9.12 -8.98 6.65
N ASN A 48 8.07 -9.74 6.37
CA ASN A 48 7.65 -10.88 7.17
C ASN A 48 7.35 -10.48 8.63
N HIS A 49 6.74 -9.33 8.83
CA HIS A 49 6.44 -8.74 10.14
C HIS A 49 4.93 -8.70 10.36
N HIS A 50 4.51 -8.78 11.63
CA HIS A 50 3.09 -8.60 11.95
C HIS A 50 2.66 -7.16 11.67
N LEU A 51 1.38 -6.96 11.41
CA LEU A 51 0.80 -5.66 11.13
C LEU A 51 -0.11 -5.24 12.27
N SER A 52 0.26 -4.13 12.91
CA SER A 52 -0.49 -3.57 14.05
C SER A 52 -0.93 -2.16 13.71
N GLN A 53 -2.16 -1.81 14.09
CA GLN A 53 -2.73 -0.49 13.84
C GLN A 53 -2.66 0.43 15.05
N THR A 54 -2.38 -0.12 16.24
CA THR A 54 -2.24 0.63 17.49
C THR A 54 -1.02 0.16 18.26
N ASP A 55 -0.55 0.99 19.19
CA ASP A 55 0.57 0.63 20.05
C ASP A 55 0.23 -0.59 20.92
N ALA A 56 -1.01 -0.68 21.38
CA ALA A 56 -1.45 -1.83 22.16
C ALA A 56 -1.38 -3.13 21.37
N GLU A 57 -1.80 -3.10 20.10
CA GLU A 57 -1.70 -4.27 19.24
C GLU A 57 -0.24 -4.64 18.97
N TYR A 58 0.61 -3.63 18.76
CA TYR A 58 2.03 -3.86 18.53
C TYR A 58 2.66 -4.58 19.73
N GLU A 59 2.41 -4.09 20.93
CA GLU A 59 2.93 -4.72 22.14
C GLU A 59 2.40 -6.14 22.33
N TYR A 60 1.12 -6.36 22.03
CA TYR A 60 0.52 -7.67 22.14
C TYR A 60 1.23 -8.68 21.24
N TYR A 61 1.43 -8.34 19.97
CA TYR A 61 2.06 -9.26 19.03
C TYR A 61 3.54 -9.45 19.32
N GLU A 62 4.25 -8.40 19.78
CA GLU A 62 5.65 -8.55 20.16
C GLU A 62 5.80 -9.51 21.32
N GLN A 63 4.94 -9.40 22.35
CA GLN A 63 4.97 -10.33 23.48
C GLN A 63 4.58 -11.74 23.06
N TYR A 64 3.59 -11.87 22.20
CA TYR A 64 3.19 -13.17 21.70
C TYR A 64 4.33 -13.86 20.96
N GLU A 65 5.05 -13.14 20.14
CA GLU A 65 6.19 -13.69 19.39
C GLU A 65 7.33 -14.11 20.30
N GLU A 66 7.53 -13.42 21.42
CA GLU A 66 8.55 -13.81 22.40
C GLU A 66 8.17 -15.08 23.17
N GLN A 67 6.89 -15.24 23.49
CA GLN A 67 6.43 -16.31 24.38
C GLN A 67 6.05 -17.59 23.65
N GLU A 68 5.51 -17.48 22.44
CA GLU A 68 5.05 -18.62 21.68
C GLU A 68 6.24 -19.30 20.99
N LYS A 69 6.40 -20.60 21.21
CA LYS A 69 7.50 -21.37 20.64
C LYS A 69 7.10 -22.22 19.44
N ASP A 70 5.79 -22.38 19.20
CA ASP A 70 5.30 -23.13 18.05
C ASP A 70 5.36 -22.23 16.81
N GLU A 71 6.26 -22.58 15.89
CA GLU A 71 6.47 -21.79 14.67
C GLU A 71 5.21 -21.71 13.79
N ASN A 72 4.38 -22.73 13.78
CA ASN A 72 3.15 -22.71 13.00
C ASN A 72 2.14 -21.73 13.58
N LEU A 73 2.02 -21.66 14.90
CA LEU A 73 1.15 -20.69 15.56
C LEU A 73 1.64 -19.28 15.37
N LEU A 74 2.95 -19.05 15.46
CA LEU A 74 3.56 -17.75 15.19
C LEU A 74 3.27 -17.28 13.78
N ARG A 75 3.45 -18.15 12.80
CA ARG A 75 3.19 -17.80 11.40
C ARG A 75 1.72 -17.49 11.17
N LYS A 76 0.82 -18.32 11.67
CA LYS A 76 -0.62 -18.09 11.49
C LYS A 76 -1.09 -16.80 12.13
N SER A 77 -0.60 -16.50 13.34
CA SER A 77 -0.93 -15.26 14.03
C SER A 77 -0.46 -14.05 13.23
N LYS A 78 0.76 -14.09 12.75
CA LYS A 78 1.35 -13.01 11.96
C LYS A 78 0.60 -12.82 10.65
N GLU A 79 0.39 -13.89 9.89
CA GLU A 79 -0.29 -13.81 8.60
C GLU A 79 -1.74 -13.34 8.73
N ALA A 80 -2.40 -13.66 9.82
CA ALA A 80 -3.75 -13.18 10.06
C ALA A 80 -3.81 -11.65 10.15
N THR A 81 -2.73 -11.00 10.61
CA THR A 81 -2.69 -9.53 10.67
C THR A 81 -2.55 -8.90 9.29
N TRP A 82 -2.05 -9.62 8.32
CA TRP A 82 -1.71 -9.08 6.99
C TRP A 82 -2.93 -8.63 6.20
N LEU A 83 -4.11 -9.18 6.47
CA LEU A 83 -5.32 -8.76 5.79
C LEU A 83 -5.69 -7.31 6.08
N LYS A 84 -5.11 -6.71 7.11
CA LYS A 84 -5.35 -5.31 7.46
C LYS A 84 -4.84 -4.34 6.39
N ILE A 85 -3.96 -4.77 5.49
CA ILE A 85 -3.49 -3.89 4.40
C ILE A 85 -4.63 -3.45 3.49
N PHE A 86 -5.73 -4.20 3.45
CA PHE A 86 -6.89 -3.88 2.63
C PHE A 86 -7.89 -2.97 3.33
N SER A 87 -7.67 -2.62 4.60
CA SER A 87 -8.52 -1.73 5.38
C SER A 87 -8.07 -0.29 5.15
N ILE A 88 -8.44 0.27 3.99
CA ILE A 88 -7.95 1.57 3.56
C ILE A 88 -8.88 2.73 3.90
N GLU A 89 -10.10 2.45 4.35
CA GLU A 89 -11.14 3.47 4.50
C GLU A 89 -10.82 4.50 5.58
N ASP A 90 -10.19 4.07 6.65
CA ASP A 90 -9.88 4.93 7.80
C ASP A 90 -8.44 5.46 7.81
N LEU A 91 -7.73 5.28 6.70
CA LEU A 91 -6.36 5.78 6.61
C LEU A 91 -6.33 7.30 6.48
N PRO A 92 -5.33 7.97 7.07
CA PRO A 92 -5.13 9.40 6.83
C PRO A 92 -5.01 9.72 5.35
N ASP A 93 -5.45 10.89 4.93
CA ASP A 93 -5.49 11.28 3.51
C ASP A 93 -4.10 11.38 2.89
N ASP A 94 -3.08 11.63 3.69
CA ASP A 94 -1.70 11.73 3.21
C ASP A 94 -0.97 10.38 3.12
N TRP A 95 -1.60 9.29 3.57
CA TRP A 95 -1.03 7.96 3.43
C TRP A 95 -1.26 7.43 2.02
N ALA A 96 -0.24 6.77 1.50
CA ALA A 96 -0.29 6.26 0.13
C ALA A 96 -1.12 4.97 0.05
N VAL A 97 -1.99 4.92 -0.95
CA VAL A 97 -2.74 3.71 -1.31
C VAL A 97 -2.24 3.25 -2.66
N GLN A 98 -1.97 1.97 -2.79
CA GLN A 98 -1.56 1.38 -4.07
C GLN A 98 -2.69 0.53 -4.63
N GLY A 99 -2.69 0.38 -5.95
CA GLY A 99 -3.66 -0.46 -6.63
C GLY A 99 -2.96 -1.48 -7.51
N VAL A 100 -3.54 -2.67 -7.60
CA VAL A 100 -3.09 -3.73 -8.49
C VAL A 100 -4.23 -4.10 -9.42
N THR A 101 -3.96 -4.16 -10.72
CA THR A 101 -4.94 -4.54 -11.72
C THR A 101 -4.29 -5.50 -12.73
N TRP A 102 -5.13 -6.31 -13.39
CA TRP A 102 -4.64 -7.27 -14.38
C TRP A 102 -4.18 -6.61 -15.67
N GLU A 103 -4.88 -5.54 -16.08
CA GLU A 103 -4.57 -4.89 -17.34
C GLU A 103 -4.95 -3.42 -17.29
N ILE A 104 -4.28 -2.63 -18.10
CA ILE A 104 -4.62 -1.23 -18.30
C ILE A 104 -4.95 -1.07 -19.77
N LEU A 105 -6.17 -0.65 -20.07
CA LEU A 105 -6.64 -0.45 -21.44
C LEU A 105 -6.53 1.04 -21.79
N PRO A 106 -6.39 1.37 -23.08
CA PRO A 106 -6.36 2.78 -23.51
C PRO A 106 -7.53 3.60 -23.03
N GLU A 107 -8.72 3.00 -22.95
CA GLU A 107 -9.92 3.65 -22.45
C GLU A 107 -9.88 4.03 -20.99
N HIS A 108 -8.97 3.44 -20.22
CA HIS A 108 -8.77 3.78 -18.80
C HIS A 108 -7.97 5.08 -18.61
N ILE A 109 -7.27 5.54 -19.63
CA ILE A 109 -6.39 6.70 -19.54
C ILE A 109 -7.21 7.96 -19.70
N VAL A 110 -7.24 8.79 -18.65
CA VAL A 110 -7.99 10.05 -18.67
C VAL A 110 -7.10 11.26 -18.82
N ASN A 111 -5.83 11.15 -18.45
CA ASN A 111 -4.89 12.25 -18.58
C ASN A 111 -3.45 11.74 -18.46
N TYR A 112 -2.51 12.54 -18.92
CA TYR A 112 -1.09 12.23 -18.70
C TYR A 112 -0.30 13.54 -18.58
N LYS A 113 0.86 13.45 -17.93
CA LYS A 113 1.75 14.60 -17.80
C LYS A 113 3.20 14.14 -17.84
N VAL A 114 3.99 14.77 -18.72
CA VAL A 114 5.44 14.54 -18.77
C VAL A 114 6.10 15.39 -17.70
N PHE A 115 7.09 14.85 -17.00
CA PHE A 115 7.82 15.57 -15.96
C PHE A 115 9.25 15.07 -15.88
N THR A 116 10.07 15.82 -15.13
CA THR A 116 11.46 15.44 -14.87
C THR A 116 11.62 15.15 -13.37
N GLY A 117 12.32 14.07 -13.04
CA GLY A 117 12.60 13.70 -11.66
C GLY A 117 13.41 14.77 -10.94
N ARG A 118 13.09 14.97 -9.67
CA ARG A 118 13.78 15.93 -8.80
C ARG A 118 14.87 15.28 -7.97
#